data_ba1164a18b71f00203559b5ede9c6e28
#
_entry.id   ba1164a18b71f00203559b5ede9c6e28
#
_cell.length_a   1.000
_cell.length_b   1.000
_cell.length_c   1.000
_cell.angle_alpha   90.00
_cell.angle_beta   90.00
_cell.angle_gamma   90.00
#
_symmetry.space_group_name_H-M   'P 1'
#
loop_
_entity.id
_entity.type
_entity.pdbx_description
1 polymer ?
#
loop_
_entity_poly.entity_id
_entity_poly.type
_entity_poly.pdbx_seq_one_letter_code
_entity_poly.pdbx_strand_id
1 'polypeptide(L)'
;MLFSACNFCLNVIRNCTFSGLPNESWRITRTNEKYELCDTYPRILAVPATVSDNELKEVAKFRSRNRLPVLSWMHPDSLATLCRCAQPLVSMSNNRSEADEKYIQTVSDLIF
;
A
#
# COMPACT_ATOMS: atom_id res chain seq x y z
N MET A 1 3.22 -1.00 20.11
CA MET A 1 3.61 -1.07 18.71
C MET A 1 3.11 -2.29 17.97
N LEU A 2 3.14 -3.45 18.58
CA LEU A 2 2.46 -4.65 18.06
C LEU A 2 0.93 -4.44 17.94
N PHE A 3 0.38 -3.60 18.79
CA PHE A 3 -1.05 -3.28 18.82
C PHE A 3 -1.54 -2.53 17.57
N SER A 4 -0.76 -1.56 17.06
CA SER A 4 -1.17 -0.78 15.90
C SER A 4 -1.09 -1.59 14.61
N ALA A 5 -0.14 -2.53 14.51
CA ALA A 5 -0.03 -3.44 13.36
C ALA A 5 -1.20 -4.43 13.31
N CYS A 6 -1.61 -4.97 14.47
CA CYS A 6 -2.75 -5.89 14.56
C CYS A 6 -4.07 -5.19 14.24
N ASN A 7 -4.28 -3.97 14.76
CA ASN A 7 -5.48 -3.19 14.46
C ASN A 7 -5.53 -2.77 12.99
N PHE A 8 -4.38 -2.43 12.40
CA PHE A 8 -4.29 -2.12 10.98
C PHE A 8 -4.61 -3.34 10.12
N CYS A 9 -4.08 -4.52 10.47
CA CYS A 9 -4.41 -5.79 9.83
C CYS A 9 -5.91 -6.07 9.87
N LEU A 10 -6.51 -5.96 11.05
CA LEU A 10 -7.93 -6.20 11.24
C LEU A 10 -8.77 -5.20 10.45
N ASN A 11 -8.35 -3.94 10.40
CA ASN A 11 -9.05 -2.91 9.65
C ASN A 11 -8.97 -3.15 8.14
N VAL A 12 -7.81 -3.51 7.63
CA VAL A 12 -7.65 -3.87 6.21
C VAL A 12 -8.50 -5.08 5.87
N ILE A 13 -8.45 -6.13 6.69
CA ILE A 13 -9.25 -7.35 6.48
C ILE A 13 -10.75 -7.04 6.56
N ARG A 14 -11.17 -6.27 7.56
CA ARG A 14 -12.57 -5.87 7.70
C ARG A 14 -13.03 -4.99 6.54
N ASN A 15 -12.22 -4.03 6.12
CA ASN A 15 -12.53 -3.18 4.99
C ASN A 15 -12.57 -3.97 3.68
N CYS A 16 -11.69 -4.92 3.50
CA CYS A 16 -11.73 -5.85 2.36
C CYS A 16 -13.04 -6.64 2.33
N THR A 17 -13.53 -7.06 3.49
CA THR A 17 -14.75 -7.84 3.61
C THR A 17 -16.01 -6.98 3.43
N PHE A 18 -16.01 -5.78 4.02
CA PHE A 18 -17.19 -4.91 4.05
C PHE A 18 -17.28 -3.90 2.91
N SER A 19 -16.14 -3.56 2.30
CA SER A 19 -16.07 -2.54 1.24
C SER A 19 -16.03 -3.12 -0.18
N GLY A 20 -16.22 -4.44 -0.31
CA GLY A 20 -16.23 -5.09 -1.62
C GLY A 20 -14.87 -5.20 -2.28
N LEU A 21 -13.79 -5.25 -1.51
CA LEU A 21 -12.45 -5.54 -2.01
C LEU A 21 -12.23 -7.06 -2.09
N PRO A 22 -11.50 -7.56 -3.11
CA PRO A 22 -10.92 -6.78 -4.22
C PRO A 22 -11.98 -6.23 -5.17
N ASN A 23 -11.62 -5.17 -5.90
CA ASN A 23 -12.49 -4.60 -6.93
C ASN A 23 -11.65 -4.31 -8.20
N GLU A 24 -12.19 -3.55 -9.15
CA GLU A 24 -11.49 -3.24 -10.40
C GLU A 24 -10.23 -2.40 -10.19
N SER A 25 -10.21 -1.57 -9.16
CA SER A 25 -9.14 -0.62 -8.89
C SER A 25 -8.09 -1.15 -7.91
N TRP A 26 -8.49 -1.97 -6.95
CA TRP A 26 -7.65 -2.45 -5.87
C TRP A 26 -7.66 -3.97 -5.79
N ARG A 27 -6.49 -4.58 -5.71
CA ARG A 27 -6.33 -6.02 -5.51
C ARG A 27 -5.77 -6.32 -4.12
N ILE A 28 -5.97 -7.53 -3.68
CA ILE A 28 -5.39 -8.05 -2.45
C ILE A 28 -4.12 -8.81 -2.81
N THR A 29 -3.02 -8.51 -2.13
CA THR A 29 -1.75 -9.22 -2.32
C THR A 29 -1.29 -9.88 -1.04
N ARG A 30 -0.65 -11.03 -1.18
CA ARG A 30 0.00 -11.77 -0.09
C ARG A 30 1.52 -11.64 -0.14
N THR A 31 2.05 -10.69 -0.90
CA THR A 31 3.50 -10.47 -1.04
C THR A 31 4.18 -10.25 0.30
N ASN A 32 3.45 -9.73 1.30
CA ASN A 32 3.99 -9.51 2.65
C ASN A 32 3.67 -10.65 3.62
N GLU A 33 3.24 -11.80 3.15
CA GLU A 33 2.79 -12.92 4.00
C GLU A 33 3.84 -13.37 5.01
N LYS A 34 5.11 -13.27 4.66
CA LYS A 34 6.25 -13.59 5.54
C LYS A 34 6.95 -12.36 6.08
N TYR A 35 6.32 -11.18 5.99
CA TYR A 35 6.88 -9.89 6.40
C TYR A 35 8.18 -9.51 5.66
N GLU A 36 8.41 -10.08 4.50
CA GLU A 36 9.64 -9.82 3.72
C GLU A 36 9.58 -8.48 2.97
N LEU A 37 8.39 -8.02 2.59
CA LEU A 37 8.21 -6.74 1.90
C LEU A 37 8.36 -5.58 2.89
N CYS A 38 7.63 -5.63 4.01
CA CYS A 38 7.66 -4.63 5.07
C CYS A 38 7.29 -5.30 6.39
N ASP A 39 8.23 -5.36 7.31
CA ASP A 39 8.07 -6.08 8.58
C ASP A 39 7.06 -5.44 9.53
N THR A 40 6.75 -4.16 9.33
CA THR A 40 5.81 -3.41 10.17
C THR A 40 4.40 -3.32 9.59
N TYR A 41 4.20 -3.88 8.39
CA TYR A 41 2.89 -3.92 7.74
C TYR A 41 2.21 -5.28 7.92
N PRO A 42 0.87 -5.33 7.72
CA PRO A 42 0.14 -6.59 7.75
C PRO A 42 0.60 -7.58 6.67
N ARG A 43 0.29 -8.84 6.86
CA ARG A 43 0.59 -9.90 5.89
C ARG A 43 -0.18 -9.71 4.58
N ILE A 44 -1.40 -9.20 4.67
CA ILE A 44 -2.30 -8.99 3.54
C ILE A 44 -2.42 -7.50 3.31
N LEU A 45 -2.17 -7.07 2.07
CA LEU A 45 -2.20 -5.67 1.69
C LEU A 45 -3.17 -5.45 0.54
N ALA A 46 -3.82 -4.28 0.51
CA ALA A 46 -4.60 -3.82 -0.63
C ALA A 46 -3.78 -2.79 -1.39
N VAL A 47 -3.55 -3.04 -2.67
CA VAL A 47 -2.70 -2.24 -3.55
C VAL A 47 -3.42 -2.01 -4.88
N PRO A 48 -2.98 -1.04 -5.70
CA PRO A 48 -3.59 -0.85 -7.02
C PRO A 48 -3.55 -2.13 -7.87
N ALA A 49 -4.65 -2.44 -8.51
CA ALA A 49 -4.81 -3.69 -9.26
C ALA A 49 -3.83 -3.84 -10.42
N THR A 50 -3.37 -2.74 -11.00
CA THR A 50 -2.46 -2.73 -12.15
C THR A 50 -0.98 -2.85 -11.78
N VAL A 51 -0.65 -2.82 -10.50
CA VAL A 51 0.73 -2.90 -10.01
C VAL A 51 1.07 -4.34 -9.66
N SER A 52 2.17 -4.85 -10.18
CA SER A 52 2.64 -6.21 -9.90
C SER A 52 3.36 -6.29 -8.56
N ASP A 53 3.51 -7.51 -8.04
CA ASP A 53 4.25 -7.74 -6.79
C ASP A 53 5.73 -7.34 -6.91
N ASN A 54 6.34 -7.51 -8.08
CA ASN A 54 7.71 -7.07 -8.32
C ASN A 54 7.84 -5.55 -8.29
N GLU A 55 6.87 -4.83 -8.83
CA GLU A 55 6.81 -3.36 -8.75
C GLU A 55 6.65 -2.90 -7.31
N LEU A 56 5.86 -3.61 -6.50
CA LEU A 56 5.71 -3.30 -5.07
C LEU A 56 7.05 -3.39 -4.33
N LYS A 57 7.87 -4.37 -4.65
CA LYS A 57 9.20 -4.53 -4.05
C LYS A 57 10.12 -3.36 -4.39
N GLU A 58 10.07 -2.89 -5.63
CA GLU A 58 10.87 -1.73 -6.05
C GLU A 58 10.40 -0.45 -5.36
N VAL A 59 9.10 -0.24 -5.24
CA VAL A 59 8.52 0.91 -4.52
C VAL A 59 8.93 0.89 -3.05
N ALA A 60 8.83 -0.27 -2.40
CA ALA A 60 9.17 -0.42 -0.99
C ALA A 60 10.62 -0.04 -0.70
N LYS A 61 11.55 -0.37 -1.59
CA LYS A 61 12.97 -0.02 -1.43
C LYS A 61 13.22 1.50 -1.35
N PHE A 62 12.34 2.30 -1.95
CA PHE A 62 12.47 3.75 -1.99
C PHE A 62 11.73 4.45 -0.84
N ARG A 63 11.10 3.70 0.04
CA ARG A 63 10.38 4.24 1.19
C ARG A 63 11.09 3.90 2.50
N SER A 64 11.04 4.84 3.43
CA SER A 64 11.61 4.62 4.76
C SER A 64 10.97 3.38 5.39
N ARG A 65 11.79 2.48 5.90
CA ARG A 65 11.38 1.21 6.51
C ARG A 65 10.53 0.33 5.58
N ASN A 66 10.71 0.50 4.27
CA ASN A 66 9.95 -0.23 3.24
C ASN A 66 8.44 -0.02 3.32
N ARG A 67 7.99 1.07 3.93
CA ARG A 67 6.58 1.39 4.10
C ARG A 67 6.00 2.05 2.85
N LEU A 68 5.77 1.26 1.83
CA LEU A 68 5.17 1.70 0.58
C LEU A 68 3.72 2.15 0.80
N PRO A 69 3.15 2.99 -0.10
CA PRO A 69 1.75 3.37 0.01
C PRO A 69 0.82 2.16 -0.16
N VAL A 70 -0.04 1.92 0.82
CA VAL A 70 -1.04 0.86 0.77
C VAL A 70 -2.39 1.40 1.23
N LEU A 71 -3.47 0.81 0.75
CA LEU A 71 -4.81 1.20 1.15
C LEU A 71 -5.05 0.86 2.61
N SER A 72 -5.44 1.85 3.42
CA SER A 72 -5.82 1.67 4.83
C SER A 72 -7.32 1.61 5.02
N TRP A 73 -8.05 2.40 4.25
CA TRP A 73 -9.50 2.52 4.40
C TRP A 73 -10.10 3.06 3.13
N MET A 74 -11.31 2.60 2.82
CA MET A 74 -12.08 3.09 1.68
C MET A 74 -13.50 3.38 2.14
N HIS A 75 -14.01 4.56 1.78
CA HIS A 75 -15.37 4.94 2.10
C HIS A 75 -16.35 4.04 1.31
N PRO A 76 -17.36 3.44 1.97
CA PRO A 76 -18.23 2.45 1.31
C PRO A 76 -19.08 3.03 0.19
N ASP A 77 -19.47 4.31 0.27
CA ASP A 77 -20.37 4.92 -0.71
C ASP A 77 -19.61 5.70 -1.80
N SER A 78 -18.70 6.60 -1.39
CA SER A 78 -17.98 7.47 -2.31
C SER A 78 -16.75 6.82 -2.93
N LEU A 79 -16.28 5.71 -2.37
CA LEU A 79 -15.03 5.02 -2.72
C LEU A 79 -13.77 5.88 -2.52
N ALA A 80 -13.88 6.97 -1.74
CA ALA A 80 -12.74 7.77 -1.35
C ALA A 80 -11.79 6.92 -0.50
N THR A 81 -10.49 7.03 -0.76
CA THR A 81 -9.49 6.16 -0.15
C THR A 81 -8.55 6.91 0.78
N LEU A 82 -8.10 6.21 1.81
CA LEU A 82 -7.03 6.66 2.69
C LEU A 82 -5.88 5.66 2.60
N CYS A 83 -4.72 6.15 2.14
CA CYS A 83 -3.52 5.34 2.02
C CYS A 83 -2.50 5.77 3.06
N ARG A 84 -1.69 4.84 3.55
CA ARG A 84 -0.57 5.13 4.46
C ARG A 84 0.75 4.77 3.79
N CYS A 85 1.76 5.59 4.06
CA CYS A 85 3.12 5.33 3.60
C CYS A 85 4.13 6.08 4.47
N ALA A 86 5.40 5.72 4.33
CA ALA A 86 6.48 6.50 4.90
C ALA A 86 7.07 7.44 3.83
N GLN A 87 7.95 8.32 4.27
CA GLN A 87 8.63 9.27 3.39
C GLN A 87 9.51 8.58 2.35
N PRO A 88 9.60 9.11 1.14
CA PRO A 88 10.54 8.59 0.15
C PRO A 88 11.98 8.87 0.55
N LEU A 89 12.89 7.98 0.12
CA LEU A 89 14.32 8.10 0.42
C LEU A 89 15.01 9.02 -0.60
N VAL A 90 14.55 10.24 -0.69
CA VAL A 90 15.17 11.31 -1.47
C VAL A 90 16.29 11.89 -0.63
N SER A 91 17.51 11.47 -0.88
CA SER A 91 18.68 11.97 -0.14
C SER A 91 19.09 13.35 -0.66
N MET A 92 20.13 13.93 -0.05
CA MET A 92 20.74 15.18 -0.52
C MET A 92 21.27 15.08 -1.96
N SER A 93 21.43 13.87 -2.48
CA SER A 93 21.81 13.62 -3.89
C SER A 93 20.61 13.59 -4.84
N ASN A 94 19.40 13.93 -4.40
CA ASN A 94 18.18 13.95 -5.20
C ASN A 94 17.88 12.60 -5.87
N ASN A 95 18.02 11.51 -5.13
CA ASN A 95 17.66 10.18 -5.63
C ASN A 95 16.20 10.12 -6.03
N ARG A 96 15.94 9.47 -7.16
CA ARG A 96 14.59 9.30 -7.70
C ARG A 96 14.33 7.81 -7.95
N SER A 97 13.06 7.44 -7.93
CA SER A 97 12.62 6.09 -8.30
C SER A 97 11.46 6.21 -9.29
N GLU A 98 11.68 5.75 -10.51
CA GLU A 98 10.62 5.73 -11.53
C GLU A 98 9.47 4.83 -11.10
N ALA A 99 9.78 3.70 -10.47
CA ALA A 99 8.76 2.80 -9.95
C ALA A 99 7.87 3.47 -8.91
N ASP A 100 8.47 4.23 -7.99
CA ASP A 100 7.73 4.97 -6.97
C ASP A 100 6.86 6.07 -7.59
N GLU A 101 7.42 6.85 -8.51
CA GLU A 101 6.69 7.93 -9.18
C GLU A 101 5.49 7.38 -9.96
N LYS A 102 5.67 6.29 -10.68
CA LYS A 102 4.61 5.62 -11.43
C LYS A 102 3.54 5.07 -10.48
N TYR A 103 3.96 4.52 -9.36
CA TYR A 103 3.05 4.00 -8.34
C TYR A 103 2.17 5.10 -7.75
N ILE A 104 2.78 6.22 -7.37
CA ILE A 104 2.05 7.38 -6.82
C ILE A 104 1.08 7.94 -7.87
N GLN A 105 1.48 8.00 -9.12
CA GLN A 105 0.59 8.44 -10.19
C GLN A 105 -0.61 7.48 -10.32
N THR A 106 -0.37 6.18 -10.27
CA THR A 106 -1.44 5.17 -10.31
C THR A 106 -2.41 5.35 -9.15
N VAL A 107 -1.90 5.53 -7.93
CA VAL A 107 -2.74 5.78 -6.74
C VAL A 107 -3.55 7.07 -6.90
N SER A 108 -2.90 8.13 -7.38
CA SER A 108 -3.56 9.43 -7.62
C SER A 108 -4.71 9.29 -8.62
N ASP A 109 -4.51 8.55 -9.69
CA ASP A 109 -5.52 8.31 -10.72
C ASP A 109 -6.72 7.53 -10.18
N LEU A 110 -6.52 6.67 -9.20
CA LEU A 110 -7.60 5.92 -8.56
C LEU A 110 -8.42 6.76 -7.57
N ILE A 111 -7.84 7.83 -7.03
CA ILE A 111 -8.50 8.71 -6.06
C ILE A 111 -9.36 9.75 -6.77
N PHE A 112 -8.99 10.13 -7.94
CA PHE A 112 -9.67 11.11 -8.77
C PHE A 112 -10.22 10.46 -10.04
#